data_a4691d4a9af667eea1da46dcabcd437e
#
_entry.id   a4691d4a9af667eea1da46dcabcd437e
#
_cell.length_a   1.000
_cell.length_b   1.000
_cell.length_c   1.000
_cell.angle_alpha   90.00
_cell.angle_beta   90.00
_cell.angle_gamma   90.00
#
_symmetry.space_group_name_H-M   'P 1'
#
loop_
_entity.id
_entity.type
_entity.pdbx_description
1 polymer ?
#
loop_
_entity_poly.entity_id
_entity_poly.type
_entity_poly.pdbx_seq_one_letter_code
_entity_poly.pdbx_strand_id
1 'polypeptide(L)'
;MLNFRAIYEALHEDYVFLLKIHPFVQNKPTLPYEYSDFYYDVSDYREINDLLLVADQLITDYSSVCFEYALLNRPMIFFAPDLADYMQSRSFYFNYFDFIPGSLAENTGELISQLQHPQVDQAKLDGFVNFFFDDLDGKSTARFVDALENDFEDPNAAELENNDGLAISEDGKIIPDWGKKAK
;
A
#
# COMPACT_ATOMS: atom_id res chain seq x y z
N MET A 1 2.17 9.22 -16.29
CA MET A 1 1.37 10.33 -15.69
C MET A 1 -0.11 9.98 -15.79
N LEU A 2 -0.91 10.24 -14.75
CA LEU A 2 -2.37 10.02 -14.76
C LEU A 2 -3.05 10.90 -15.81
N ASN A 3 -3.94 10.29 -16.60
CA ASN A 3 -4.81 11.02 -17.53
C ASN A 3 -6.19 11.19 -16.89
N PHE A 4 -6.41 12.32 -16.20
CA PHE A 4 -7.65 12.62 -15.48
C PHE A 4 -8.90 12.57 -16.36
N ARG A 5 -8.80 13.05 -17.62
CA ARG A 5 -9.92 13.02 -18.56
C ARG A 5 -10.33 11.58 -18.90
N ALA A 6 -9.38 10.71 -19.22
CA ALA A 6 -9.68 9.33 -19.56
C ALA A 6 -10.29 8.56 -18.37
N ILE A 7 -9.82 8.82 -17.14
CA ILE A 7 -10.37 8.22 -15.93
C ILE A 7 -11.81 8.71 -15.72
N TYR A 8 -12.07 10.02 -15.85
CA TYR A 8 -13.40 10.59 -15.74
C TYR A 8 -14.35 9.96 -16.75
N GLU A 9 -13.99 9.98 -18.05
CA GLU A 9 -14.82 9.44 -19.13
C GLU A 9 -15.17 7.95 -18.91
N ALA A 10 -14.30 7.19 -18.24
CA ALA A 10 -14.51 5.77 -18.02
C ALA A 10 -15.26 5.41 -16.74
N LEU A 11 -15.25 6.28 -15.70
CA LEU A 11 -15.63 5.87 -14.34
C LEU A 11 -16.64 6.79 -13.65
N HIS A 12 -16.95 7.98 -14.18
CA HIS A 12 -17.72 9.01 -13.46
C HIS A 12 -19.17 8.62 -13.16
N GLU A 13 -19.75 7.66 -13.88
CA GLU A 13 -21.12 7.22 -13.63
C GLU A 13 -21.24 6.34 -12.38
N ASP A 14 -20.17 5.58 -12.05
CA ASP A 14 -20.22 4.57 -11.00
C ASP A 14 -19.32 4.88 -9.80
N TYR A 15 -18.38 5.84 -9.93
CA TYR A 15 -17.36 6.11 -8.93
C TYR A 15 -17.26 7.59 -8.56
N VAL A 16 -16.69 7.84 -7.40
CA VAL A 16 -16.07 9.11 -7.02
C VAL A 16 -14.60 8.88 -6.72
N PHE A 17 -13.74 9.84 -7.03
CA PHE A 17 -12.30 9.74 -6.87
C PHE A 17 -11.81 10.70 -5.79
N LEU A 18 -11.39 10.15 -4.65
CA LEU A 18 -10.80 10.92 -3.56
C LEU A 18 -9.29 11.06 -3.82
N LEU A 19 -8.85 12.27 -4.11
CA LEU A 19 -7.45 12.55 -4.39
C LEU A 19 -6.76 13.11 -3.14
N LYS A 20 -5.84 12.32 -2.56
CA LYS A 20 -5.01 12.75 -1.44
C LYS A 20 -3.55 12.87 -1.86
N ILE A 21 -3.12 14.09 -2.09
CA ILE A 21 -1.76 14.39 -2.57
C ILE A 21 -0.85 14.55 -1.35
N HIS A 22 0.33 13.91 -1.42
CA HIS A 22 1.32 14.01 -0.35
C HIS A 22 1.77 15.48 -0.17
N PRO A 23 1.91 15.99 1.07
CA PRO A 23 2.25 17.39 1.34
C PRO A 23 3.53 17.89 0.65
N PHE A 24 4.50 17.00 0.39
CA PHE A 24 5.77 17.34 -0.24
C PHE A 24 5.70 17.49 -1.77
N VAL A 25 4.56 17.17 -2.40
CA VAL A 25 4.38 17.39 -3.84
C VAL A 25 4.25 18.88 -4.11
N GLN A 26 5.25 19.46 -4.78
CA GLN A 26 5.29 20.91 -5.07
C GLN A 26 4.35 21.29 -6.23
N ASN A 27 4.28 20.43 -7.26
CA ASN A 27 3.45 20.66 -8.45
C ASN A 27 2.17 19.82 -8.35
N LYS A 28 1.23 20.26 -7.50
CA LYS A 28 -0.06 19.59 -7.41
C LYS A 28 -0.80 19.68 -8.74
N PRO A 29 -1.41 18.58 -9.22
CA PRO A 29 -2.22 18.63 -10.42
C PRO A 29 -3.43 19.56 -10.19
N THR A 30 -3.73 20.38 -11.18
CA THR A 30 -4.96 21.18 -11.17
C THR A 30 -6.08 20.30 -11.72
N LEU A 31 -7.09 20.05 -10.90
CA LEU A 31 -8.29 19.34 -11.34
C LEU A 31 -9.18 20.30 -12.13
N PRO A 32 -9.58 19.94 -13.38
CA PRO A 32 -10.50 20.76 -14.15
C PRO A 32 -11.85 20.87 -13.44
N TYR A 33 -12.42 22.07 -13.41
CA TYR A 33 -13.73 22.32 -12.78
C TYR A 33 -14.86 21.46 -13.38
N GLU A 34 -14.73 21.13 -14.66
CA GLU A 34 -15.68 20.27 -15.38
C GLU A 34 -15.81 18.84 -14.84
N TYR A 35 -14.85 18.40 -13.99
CA TYR A 35 -14.84 17.06 -13.34
C TYR A 35 -15.07 17.15 -11.82
N SER A 36 -15.61 18.26 -11.33
CA SER A 36 -15.79 18.50 -9.89
C SER A 36 -16.88 17.64 -9.22
N ASP A 37 -17.68 16.98 -10.03
CA ASP A 37 -18.67 15.97 -9.58
C ASP A 37 -18.05 14.59 -9.34
N PHE A 38 -16.82 14.37 -9.79
CA PHE A 38 -16.13 13.09 -9.71
C PHE A 38 -14.84 13.15 -8.86
N TYR A 39 -13.97 14.17 -9.08
CA TYR A 39 -12.73 14.33 -8.35
C TYR A 39 -12.90 15.23 -7.12
N TYR A 40 -12.59 14.70 -5.96
CA TYR A 40 -12.60 15.43 -4.70
C TYR A 40 -11.17 15.52 -4.15
N ASP A 41 -10.60 16.72 -4.09
CA ASP A 41 -9.32 16.95 -3.43
C ASP A 41 -9.51 16.91 -1.91
N VAL A 42 -9.05 15.83 -1.30
CA VAL A 42 -9.07 15.59 0.14
C VAL A 42 -7.67 15.70 0.76
N SER A 43 -6.74 16.40 0.08
CA SER A 43 -5.35 16.53 0.53
C SER A 43 -5.24 17.15 1.92
N ASP A 44 -6.12 18.09 2.26
CA ASP A 44 -6.14 18.78 3.55
C ASP A 44 -6.89 17.97 4.65
N TYR A 45 -7.54 16.86 4.31
CA TYR A 45 -8.16 16.01 5.32
C TYR A 45 -7.08 15.34 6.16
N ARG A 46 -7.15 15.53 7.48
CA ARG A 46 -6.03 15.22 8.38
C ARG A 46 -5.80 13.72 8.55
N GLU A 47 -6.90 12.97 8.78
CA GLU A 47 -6.81 11.57 9.17
C GLU A 47 -7.00 10.65 7.95
N ILE A 48 -5.90 10.06 7.49
CA ILE A 48 -5.91 9.18 6.31
C ILE A 48 -6.77 7.93 6.55
N ASN A 49 -6.77 7.38 7.77
CA ASN A 49 -7.48 6.15 8.07
C ASN A 49 -9.00 6.28 7.90
N ASP A 50 -9.57 7.47 8.16
CA ASP A 50 -10.99 7.71 7.90
C ASP A 50 -11.31 7.58 6.40
N LEU A 51 -10.40 8.06 5.54
CA LEU A 51 -10.54 7.95 4.08
C LEU A 51 -10.39 6.50 3.61
N LEU A 52 -9.46 5.74 4.20
CA LEU A 52 -9.28 4.33 3.89
C LEU A 52 -10.52 3.51 4.24
N LEU A 53 -11.15 3.80 5.37
CA LEU A 53 -12.36 3.09 5.82
C LEU A 53 -13.54 3.26 4.86
N VAL A 54 -13.68 4.41 4.20
CA VAL A 54 -14.76 4.68 3.25
C VAL A 54 -14.42 4.33 1.80
N ALA A 55 -13.14 4.13 1.46
CA ALA A 55 -12.72 3.79 0.11
C ALA A 55 -13.00 2.32 -0.21
N ASP A 56 -13.65 2.05 -1.34
CA ASP A 56 -13.88 0.68 -1.83
C ASP A 56 -12.64 0.10 -2.53
N GLN A 57 -11.80 0.95 -3.09
CA GLN A 57 -10.55 0.59 -3.75
C GLN A 57 -9.46 1.61 -3.42
N LEU A 58 -8.23 1.16 -3.23
CA LEU A 58 -7.07 2.02 -3.02
C LEU A 58 -6.21 2.05 -4.29
N ILE A 59 -5.87 3.27 -4.74
CA ILE A 59 -4.80 3.50 -5.69
C ILE A 59 -3.64 4.13 -4.93
N THR A 60 -2.49 3.51 -4.99
CA THR A 60 -1.27 4.03 -4.34
C THR A 60 -0.05 3.75 -5.23
N ASP A 61 1.12 4.19 -4.79
CA ASP A 61 2.40 3.91 -5.46
C ASP A 61 3.38 3.21 -4.52
N TYR A 62 4.29 3.95 -3.92
CA TYR A 62 5.34 3.45 -3.01
C TYR A 62 5.02 3.73 -1.53
N SER A 63 3.78 4.05 -1.22
CA SER A 63 3.36 4.49 0.11
C SER A 63 3.09 3.31 1.05
N SER A 64 3.44 3.49 2.33
CA SER A 64 3.14 2.55 3.40
C SER A 64 1.64 2.44 3.73
N VAL A 65 0.79 3.28 3.17
CA VAL A 65 -0.68 3.22 3.35
C VAL A 65 -1.27 1.86 2.95
N CYS A 66 -0.57 1.10 2.13
CA CYS A 66 -0.97 -0.25 1.73
C CYS A 66 -1.03 -1.22 2.92
N PHE A 67 -0.27 -0.99 3.99
CA PHE A 67 -0.32 -1.83 5.19
C PHE A 67 -1.67 -1.72 5.89
N GLU A 68 -2.09 -0.51 6.21
CA GLU A 68 -3.38 -0.26 6.86
C GLU A 68 -4.54 -0.73 5.98
N TYR A 69 -4.47 -0.44 4.67
CA TYR A 69 -5.54 -0.83 3.76
C TYR A 69 -5.62 -2.35 3.55
N ALA A 70 -4.51 -3.08 3.64
CA ALA A 70 -4.48 -4.55 3.57
C ALA A 70 -5.39 -5.20 4.61
N LEU A 71 -5.53 -4.59 5.79
CA LEU A 71 -6.40 -5.08 6.87
C LEU A 71 -7.90 -4.99 6.53
N LEU A 72 -8.28 -4.20 5.54
CA LEU A 72 -9.67 -4.04 5.10
C LEU A 72 -10.11 -5.11 4.09
N ASN A 73 -9.19 -5.92 3.59
CA ASN A 73 -9.47 -6.96 2.60
C ASN A 73 -10.21 -6.42 1.36
N ARG A 74 -9.74 -5.28 0.85
CA ARG A 74 -10.30 -4.60 -0.33
C ARG A 74 -9.27 -4.50 -1.45
N PRO A 75 -9.70 -4.30 -2.71
CA PRO A 75 -8.80 -4.20 -3.86
C PRO A 75 -7.80 -3.05 -3.71
N MET A 76 -6.53 -3.32 -4.03
CA MET A 76 -5.46 -2.34 -4.12
C MET A 76 -4.83 -2.37 -5.50
N ILE A 77 -4.55 -1.19 -6.04
CA ILE A 77 -3.84 -1.01 -7.32
C ILE A 77 -2.62 -0.14 -7.06
N PHE A 78 -1.46 -0.67 -7.41
CA PHE A 78 -0.19 0.05 -7.32
C PHE A 78 0.08 0.72 -8.67
N PHE A 79 -0.16 2.02 -8.74
CA PHE A 79 0.05 2.81 -9.95
C PHE A 79 1.46 3.38 -9.97
N ALA A 80 2.36 2.72 -10.66
CA ALA A 80 3.79 3.04 -10.68
C ALA A 80 4.35 3.14 -12.11
N PRO A 81 3.98 4.18 -12.89
CA PRO A 81 4.43 4.37 -14.27
C PRO A 81 5.92 4.69 -14.39
N ASP A 82 6.57 5.06 -13.32
CA ASP A 82 7.99 5.41 -13.20
C ASP A 82 8.79 4.36 -12.40
N LEU A 83 8.25 3.16 -12.22
CA LEU A 83 8.86 2.12 -11.37
C LEU A 83 10.32 1.84 -11.76
N ALA A 84 10.62 1.75 -13.05
CA ALA A 84 11.97 1.48 -13.53
C ALA A 84 12.97 2.59 -13.12
N ASP A 85 12.56 3.85 -13.22
CA ASP A 85 13.39 5.01 -12.84
C ASP A 85 13.49 5.10 -11.29
N TYR A 86 12.40 4.81 -10.60
CA TYR A 86 12.36 4.80 -9.15
C TYR A 86 13.31 3.75 -8.57
N MET A 87 13.33 2.54 -9.13
CA MET A 87 14.23 1.44 -8.74
C MET A 87 15.70 1.75 -8.99
N GLN A 88 16.02 2.60 -9.97
CA GLN A 88 17.41 3.05 -10.21
C GLN A 88 17.88 4.09 -9.18
N SER A 89 16.99 4.92 -8.70
CA SER A 89 17.29 6.04 -7.80
C SER A 89 17.13 5.71 -6.32
N ARG A 90 16.37 4.67 -5.99
CA ARG A 90 16.05 4.27 -4.61
C ARG A 90 16.09 2.75 -4.47
N SER A 91 16.45 2.28 -3.26
CA SER A 91 16.44 0.86 -2.92
C SER A 91 15.17 0.51 -2.16
N PHE A 92 14.61 -0.64 -2.48
CA PHE A 92 13.59 -1.29 -1.66
C PHE A 92 14.22 -2.38 -0.81
N TYR A 93 13.68 -2.64 0.38
CA TYR A 93 14.06 -3.80 1.19
C TYR A 93 13.61 -5.11 0.56
N PHE A 94 12.45 -5.09 -0.11
CA PHE A 94 11.85 -6.23 -0.79
C PHE A 94 11.89 -6.03 -2.30
N ASN A 95 11.80 -7.12 -3.05
CA ASN A 95 11.45 -7.02 -4.46
C ASN A 95 10.04 -6.44 -4.58
N TYR A 96 9.90 -5.34 -5.33
CA TYR A 96 8.63 -4.61 -5.40
C TYR A 96 7.48 -5.46 -5.94
N PHE A 97 7.74 -6.28 -6.97
CA PHE A 97 6.72 -7.13 -7.59
C PHE A 97 6.22 -8.25 -6.66
N ASP A 98 7.10 -8.74 -5.81
CA ASP A 98 6.77 -9.78 -4.84
C ASP A 98 6.15 -9.17 -3.57
N PHE A 99 6.51 -7.92 -3.26
CA PHE A 99 6.06 -7.21 -2.07
C PHE A 99 4.60 -6.76 -2.16
N ILE A 100 4.18 -6.13 -3.29
CA ILE A 100 2.87 -5.47 -3.36
C ILE A 100 1.72 -6.48 -3.22
N PRO A 101 0.77 -6.30 -2.27
CA PRO A 101 -0.35 -7.24 -2.07
C PRO A 101 -1.52 -7.03 -3.04
N GLY A 102 -1.38 -6.11 -3.98
CA GLY A 102 -2.38 -5.77 -5.01
C GLY A 102 -1.86 -5.94 -6.42
N SER A 103 -2.59 -5.40 -7.38
CA SER A 103 -2.21 -5.40 -8.79
C SER A 103 -1.33 -4.19 -9.13
N LEU A 104 -0.44 -4.35 -10.12
CA LEU A 104 0.38 -3.27 -10.65
C LEU A 104 -0.29 -2.68 -11.90
N ALA A 105 -0.29 -1.35 -12.02
CA ALA A 105 -0.66 -0.62 -13.22
C ALA A 105 0.45 0.38 -13.58
N GLU A 106 0.98 0.30 -14.78
CA GLU A 106 2.07 1.17 -15.25
C GLU A 106 1.57 2.32 -16.14
N ASN A 107 0.29 2.28 -16.53
CA ASN A 107 -0.34 3.32 -17.33
C ASN A 107 -1.83 3.49 -16.99
N THR A 108 -2.42 4.61 -17.45
CA THR A 108 -3.81 4.94 -17.15
C THR A 108 -4.81 3.92 -17.69
N GLY A 109 -4.53 3.29 -18.84
CA GLY A 109 -5.43 2.27 -19.41
C GLY A 109 -5.52 1.02 -18.56
N GLU A 110 -4.39 0.54 -18.06
CA GLU A 110 -4.34 -0.59 -17.11
C GLU A 110 -5.05 -0.23 -15.81
N LEU A 111 -4.81 0.97 -15.26
CA LEU A 111 -5.48 1.46 -14.07
C LEU A 111 -7.01 1.44 -14.24
N ILE A 112 -7.53 2.00 -15.33
CA ILE A 112 -8.97 2.02 -15.62
C ILE A 112 -9.52 0.59 -15.69
N SER A 113 -8.85 -0.30 -16.42
CA SER A 113 -9.28 -1.68 -16.55
C SER A 113 -9.37 -2.41 -15.21
N GLN A 114 -8.40 -2.18 -14.32
CA GLN A 114 -8.39 -2.78 -12.98
C GLN A 114 -9.45 -2.19 -12.06
N LEU A 115 -9.71 -0.88 -12.16
CA LEU A 115 -10.78 -0.22 -11.40
C LEU A 115 -12.17 -0.71 -11.79
N GLN A 116 -12.40 -0.97 -13.09
CA GLN A 116 -13.66 -1.53 -13.60
C GLN A 116 -13.85 -3.00 -13.25
N HIS A 117 -12.76 -3.73 -13.02
CA HIS A 117 -12.76 -5.16 -12.71
C HIS A 117 -11.94 -5.45 -11.46
N PRO A 118 -12.36 -4.90 -10.29
CA PRO A 118 -11.59 -5.02 -9.07
C PRO A 118 -11.46 -6.47 -8.62
N GLN A 119 -10.25 -6.86 -8.26
CA GLN A 119 -9.96 -8.21 -7.78
C GLN A 119 -9.03 -8.15 -6.56
N VAL A 120 -9.16 -9.14 -5.68
CA VAL A 120 -8.26 -9.37 -4.56
C VAL A 120 -7.65 -10.75 -4.75
N ASP A 121 -6.32 -10.81 -4.87
CA ASP A 121 -5.60 -12.07 -4.70
C ASP A 121 -5.53 -12.40 -3.20
N GLN A 122 -6.49 -13.18 -2.74
CA GLN A 122 -6.66 -13.46 -1.32
C GLN A 122 -5.43 -14.15 -0.72
N ALA A 123 -4.82 -15.07 -1.46
CA ALA A 123 -3.64 -15.78 -0.95
C ALA A 123 -2.45 -14.84 -0.75
N LYS A 124 -2.24 -13.92 -1.70
CA LYS A 124 -1.18 -12.92 -1.62
C LYS A 124 -1.45 -11.90 -0.50
N LEU A 125 -2.69 -11.44 -0.37
CA LEU A 125 -3.09 -10.50 0.66
C LEU A 125 -2.99 -11.10 2.06
N ASP A 126 -3.48 -12.31 2.26
CA ASP A 126 -3.36 -13.04 3.55
C ASP A 126 -1.89 -13.27 3.91
N GLY A 127 -1.07 -13.64 2.94
CA GLY A 127 0.37 -13.77 3.11
C GLY A 127 1.03 -12.47 3.56
N PHE A 128 0.69 -11.36 2.92
CA PHE A 128 1.17 -10.02 3.27
C PHE A 128 0.78 -9.65 4.71
N VAL A 129 -0.50 -9.77 5.06
CA VAL A 129 -0.99 -9.46 6.40
C VAL A 129 -0.31 -10.35 7.45
N ASN A 130 -0.22 -11.65 7.21
CA ASN A 130 0.44 -12.57 8.14
C ASN A 130 1.93 -12.32 8.31
N PHE A 131 2.61 -11.77 7.30
CA PHE A 131 4.03 -11.47 7.39
C PHE A 131 4.31 -10.18 8.18
N PHE A 132 3.49 -9.13 7.98
CA PHE A 132 3.74 -7.82 8.57
C PHE A 132 3.02 -7.56 9.89
N PHE A 133 2.01 -8.36 10.23
CA PHE A 133 1.23 -8.16 11.45
C PHE A 133 1.23 -9.42 12.30
N ASP A 134 1.60 -9.27 13.57
CA ASP A 134 1.54 -10.37 14.54
C ASP A 134 0.19 -10.39 15.25
N ASP A 135 -0.09 -9.36 16.05
CA ASP A 135 -1.29 -9.28 16.86
C ASP A 135 -2.22 -8.16 16.40
N LEU A 136 -3.37 -8.51 15.84
CA LEU A 136 -4.41 -7.56 15.39
C LEU A 136 -5.47 -7.33 16.47
N ASP A 137 -5.06 -7.19 17.73
CA ASP A 137 -5.93 -7.08 18.90
C ASP A 137 -6.18 -5.65 19.39
N GLY A 138 -5.62 -4.65 18.70
CA GLY A 138 -5.73 -3.24 19.06
C GLY A 138 -4.91 -2.81 20.29
N LYS A 139 -4.00 -3.65 20.80
CA LYS A 139 -3.23 -3.38 22.02
C LYS A 139 -1.76 -3.03 21.77
N SER A 140 -1.35 -2.77 20.54
CA SER A 140 0.05 -2.49 20.20
C SER A 140 0.63 -1.31 20.98
N THR A 141 -0.13 -0.24 21.19
CA THR A 141 0.30 0.91 22.01
C THR A 141 0.53 0.50 23.47
N ALA A 142 -0.34 -0.32 24.04
CA ALA A 142 -0.16 -0.79 25.41
C ALA A 142 1.11 -1.64 25.55
N ARG A 143 1.35 -2.58 24.61
CA ARG A 143 2.59 -3.38 24.58
C ARG A 143 3.84 -2.51 24.42
N PHE A 144 3.76 -1.48 23.58
CA PHE A 144 4.87 -0.55 23.39
C PHE A 144 5.20 0.22 24.69
N VAL A 145 4.17 0.74 25.39
CA VAL A 145 4.35 1.45 26.67
C VAL A 145 4.92 0.50 27.72
N ASP A 146 4.37 -0.71 27.84
CA ASP A 146 4.83 -1.72 28.76
C ASP A 146 6.31 -2.11 28.53
N ALA A 147 6.70 -2.25 27.27
CA ALA A 147 8.09 -2.51 26.90
C ALA A 147 9.02 -1.35 27.27
N LEU A 148 8.58 -0.08 27.13
CA LEU A 148 9.36 1.08 27.55
C LEU A 148 9.52 1.19 29.07
N GLU A 149 8.51 0.80 29.83
CA GLU A 149 8.52 0.86 31.31
C GLU A 149 9.36 -0.25 31.93
N ASN A 150 9.48 -1.40 31.27
CA ASN A 150 10.14 -2.59 31.80
C ASN A 150 11.57 -2.82 31.25
N ASP A 151 12.25 -1.77 30.77
CA ASP A 151 13.62 -1.83 30.20
C ASP A 151 13.82 -3.07 29.31
N PHE A 152 13.64 -2.91 28.03
CA PHE A 152 13.92 -3.86 26.93
C PHE A 152 14.85 -5.06 27.23
N GLU A 153 14.63 -5.80 28.28
CA GLU A 153 15.17 -7.14 28.42
C GLU A 153 14.30 -8.08 27.55
N ASP A 154 14.55 -8.05 26.23
CA ASP A 154 13.97 -9.03 25.32
C ASP A 154 14.67 -10.38 25.56
N PRO A 155 13.99 -11.35 26.22
CA PRO A 155 14.57 -12.68 26.43
C PRO A 155 14.82 -13.42 25.10
N ASN A 156 14.26 -12.95 23.98
CA ASN A 156 14.41 -13.54 22.64
C ASN A 156 15.34 -12.71 21.73
N ALA A 157 16.01 -11.68 22.23
CA ALA A 157 16.95 -10.89 21.43
C ALA A 157 18.02 -11.76 20.71
N ALA A 158 18.37 -12.90 21.32
CA ALA A 158 19.29 -13.89 20.72
C ALA A 158 18.65 -14.72 19.59
N GLU A 159 17.31 -14.80 19.48
CA GLU A 159 16.63 -15.55 18.41
C GLU A 159 16.45 -14.72 17.14
N LEU A 160 16.57 -13.39 17.21
CA LEU A 160 16.51 -12.51 16.04
C LEU A 160 17.75 -12.60 15.13
N GLU A 161 18.84 -13.18 15.62
CA GLU A 161 20.05 -13.40 14.81
C GLU A 161 19.92 -14.61 13.84
N ASN A 162 18.93 -15.47 14.01
CA ASN A 162 18.67 -16.63 13.14
C ASN A 162 17.44 -16.39 12.25
N ASN A 163 17.58 -15.48 11.31
CA ASN A 163 16.54 -15.19 10.32
C ASN A 163 16.61 -16.21 9.15
N ASP A 164 16.54 -17.52 9.48
CA ASP A 164 16.64 -18.63 8.52
C ASP A 164 15.41 -18.82 7.60
N GLY A 165 14.56 -17.81 7.48
CA GLY A 165 13.32 -17.86 6.69
C GLY A 165 13.19 -16.83 5.58
N LEU A 166 14.13 -15.92 5.41
CA LEU A 166 14.05 -14.92 4.35
C LEU A 166 14.83 -15.40 3.11
N ALA A 167 14.10 -15.74 2.04
CA ALA A 167 14.72 -15.94 0.74
C ALA A 167 15.30 -14.60 0.25
N ILE A 168 16.53 -14.63 -0.27
CA ILE A 168 17.20 -13.46 -0.84
C ILE A 168 17.25 -13.66 -2.35
N SER A 169 16.82 -12.65 -3.12
CA SER A 169 16.92 -12.63 -4.59
C SER A 169 18.36 -12.50 -5.04
N GLU A 170 18.65 -12.78 -6.32
CA GLU A 170 20.01 -12.68 -6.89
C GLU A 170 20.61 -11.27 -6.78
N ASP A 171 19.77 -10.24 -6.68
CA ASP A 171 20.17 -8.83 -6.46
C ASP A 171 20.27 -8.44 -4.97
N GLY A 172 20.21 -9.42 -4.06
CA GLY A 172 20.41 -9.23 -2.63
C GLY A 172 19.22 -8.66 -1.87
N LYS A 173 18.02 -8.70 -2.45
CA LYS A 173 16.78 -8.23 -1.80
C LYS A 173 16.03 -9.36 -1.12
N ILE A 174 15.32 -9.03 -0.05
CA ILE A 174 14.46 -9.99 0.65
C ILE A 174 13.25 -10.32 -0.23
N ILE A 175 13.04 -11.62 -0.48
CA ILE A 175 11.82 -12.13 -1.12
C ILE A 175 10.88 -12.58 0.01
N PRO A 176 9.73 -11.93 0.20
CA PRO A 176 8.79 -12.36 1.23
C PRO A 176 8.22 -13.73 0.86
N ASP A 177 8.40 -14.71 1.73
CA ASP A 177 7.72 -16.00 1.61
C ASP A 177 6.39 -15.93 2.35
N TRP A 178 5.34 -15.56 1.65
CA TRP A 178 3.99 -15.42 2.21
C TRP A 178 3.39 -16.72 2.77
N GLY A 179 4.07 -17.85 2.64
CA GLY A 179 3.58 -19.16 3.04
C GLY A 179 4.18 -19.76 4.32
N LYS A 180 5.22 -19.16 4.89
CA LYS A 180 5.97 -19.79 5.99
C LYS A 180 6.12 -18.90 7.23
N LYS A 181 5.04 -18.62 7.94
CA LYS A 181 5.18 -18.44 9.39
C LYS A 181 5.36 -19.83 10.00
N ALA A 182 6.51 -20.07 10.63
CA ALA A 182 6.70 -21.20 11.51
C ALA A 182 5.56 -21.21 12.54
N LYS A 183 4.95 -22.39 12.71
CA LYS A 183 3.93 -22.61 13.73
C LYS A 183 4.56 -22.59 15.11
#